data_d3c9d8634dfb2fefc4000f93cf616a90
#
_entry.id   d3c9d8634dfb2fefc4000f93cf616a90
#
_cell.length_a   1.000
_cell.length_b   1.000
_cell.length_c   1.000
_cell.angle_alpha   90.00
_cell.angle_beta   90.00
_cell.angle_gamma   90.00
#
_symmetry.space_group_name_H-M   'P 1'
#
loop_
_entity.id
_entity.type
_entity.pdbx_description
1 polymer ?
#
loop_
_entity_poly.entity_id
_entity_poly.type
_entity_poly.pdbx_seq_one_letter_code
_entity_poly.pdbx_strand_id
1 'polypeptide(L)'
;MTRSEVITAQARVRRRLEAFGLVLESSTAIEIADFGLGRWEQTGLGIVIRVNEPEYCSKYLTLEAGQECPLHSHKVKKETFFVLTGIVELELDGEALTLSPGLSCTLKPGVNHKFWSDDGAIIEEVSTHDENGDSLFANTAIIRDPIIEED
;
A
#
# COMPACT_ATOMS: atom_id res chain seq x y z
N MET A 1 -9.64 -11.21 -7.93
CA MET A 1 -10.28 -11.61 -6.64
C MET A 1 -11.78 -11.58 -6.81
N THR A 2 -12.46 -12.54 -6.18
CA THR A 2 -13.92 -12.50 -6.10
C THR A 2 -14.37 -11.46 -5.06
N ARG A 3 -15.64 -11.11 -5.10
CA ARG A 3 -16.24 -10.19 -4.13
C ARG A 3 -16.09 -10.71 -2.68
N SER A 4 -16.32 -12.00 -2.44
CA SER A 4 -16.15 -12.59 -1.10
C SER A 4 -14.71 -12.53 -0.60
N GLU A 5 -13.74 -12.76 -1.49
CA GLU A 5 -12.33 -12.63 -1.15
C GLU A 5 -11.97 -11.19 -0.78
N VAL A 6 -12.49 -10.21 -1.51
CA VAL A 6 -12.27 -8.78 -1.22
C VAL A 6 -12.85 -8.42 0.15
N ILE A 7 -14.09 -8.83 0.45
CA ILE A 7 -14.72 -8.57 1.74
C ILE A 7 -13.91 -9.18 2.90
N THR A 8 -13.42 -10.39 2.72
CA THR A 8 -12.58 -11.07 3.72
C THR A 8 -11.25 -10.31 3.92
N ALA A 9 -10.62 -9.89 2.84
CA ALA A 9 -9.39 -9.10 2.90
C ALA A 9 -9.62 -7.75 3.59
N GLN A 10 -10.70 -7.05 3.27
CA GLN A 10 -11.07 -5.79 3.90
C GLN A 10 -11.24 -5.94 5.42
N ALA A 11 -11.87 -7.02 5.86
CA ALA A 11 -12.04 -7.29 7.30
C ALA A 11 -10.69 -7.54 7.98
N ARG A 12 -9.76 -8.22 7.32
CA ARG A 12 -8.39 -8.43 7.84
C ARG A 12 -7.62 -7.12 7.96
N VAL A 13 -7.70 -6.27 6.95
CA VAL A 13 -7.05 -4.94 6.96
C VAL A 13 -7.61 -4.09 8.10
N ARG A 14 -8.93 -4.04 8.24
CA ARG A 14 -9.58 -3.29 9.33
C ARG A 14 -9.11 -3.77 10.69
N ARG A 15 -9.09 -5.08 10.92
CA ARG A 15 -8.63 -5.64 12.20
C ARG A 15 -7.18 -5.27 12.50
N ARG A 16 -6.30 -5.28 11.49
CA ARG A 16 -4.89 -4.88 11.66
C ARG A 16 -4.77 -3.43 12.09
N LEU A 17 -5.50 -2.53 11.45
CA LEU A 17 -5.49 -1.11 11.77
C LEU A 17 -6.06 -0.84 13.16
N GLU A 18 -7.20 -1.43 13.50
CA GLU A 18 -7.85 -1.28 14.79
C GLU A 18 -7.02 -1.89 15.94
N ALA A 19 -6.37 -3.02 15.72
CA ALA A 19 -5.49 -3.64 16.70
C ALA A 19 -4.28 -2.76 17.05
N PHE A 20 -3.83 -1.93 16.13
CA PHE A 20 -2.79 -0.94 16.40
C PHE A 20 -3.31 0.27 17.18
N GLY A 21 -4.63 0.46 17.24
CA GLY A 21 -5.26 1.58 17.93
C GLY A 21 -5.79 2.68 17.02
N LEU A 22 -5.80 2.45 15.70
CA LEU A 22 -6.40 3.39 14.76
C LEU A 22 -7.91 3.20 14.75
N VAL A 23 -8.63 4.29 14.97
CA VAL A 23 -10.10 4.28 14.96
C VAL A 23 -10.57 4.66 13.56
N LEU A 24 -11.28 3.74 12.91
CA LEU A 24 -11.86 3.96 11.60
C LEU A 24 -13.38 4.04 11.72
N GLU A 25 -13.98 4.99 11.01
CA GLU A 25 -15.44 5.03 10.87
C GLU A 25 -15.91 3.75 10.16
N SER A 26 -17.12 3.27 10.49
CA SER A 26 -17.68 2.07 9.87
C SER A 26 -17.85 2.21 8.35
N SER A 27 -18.06 3.43 7.87
CA SER A 27 -18.20 3.76 6.45
C SER A 27 -16.88 3.95 5.72
N THR A 28 -15.73 3.90 6.42
CA THR A 28 -14.42 4.06 5.80
C THR A 28 -14.19 2.98 4.75
N ALA A 29 -13.93 3.41 3.53
CA ALA A 29 -13.61 2.51 2.44
C ALA A 29 -12.20 1.94 2.61
N ILE A 30 -12.07 0.63 2.46
CA ILE A 30 -10.80 -0.07 2.47
C ILE A 30 -10.59 -0.64 1.07
N GLU A 31 -9.56 -0.16 0.41
CA GLU A 31 -9.18 -0.64 -0.91
C GLU A 31 -8.26 -1.86 -0.77
N ILE A 32 -8.54 -2.88 -1.55
CA ILE A 32 -7.72 -4.09 -1.64
C ILE A 32 -7.08 -4.11 -3.03
N ALA A 33 -5.77 -3.95 -3.08
CA ALA A 33 -5.01 -3.97 -4.31
C ALA A 33 -4.30 -5.31 -4.45
N ASP A 34 -4.74 -6.15 -5.40
CA ASP A 34 -4.05 -7.39 -5.77
C ASP A 34 -3.26 -7.23 -7.07
N PHE A 35 -3.23 -6.00 -7.59
CA PHE A 35 -2.52 -5.61 -8.81
C PHE A 35 -2.90 -6.45 -10.05
N GLY A 36 -4.10 -7.04 -10.04
CA GLY A 36 -4.58 -7.90 -11.13
C GLY A 36 -3.92 -9.26 -11.19
N LEU A 37 -3.13 -9.63 -10.19
CA LEU A 37 -2.36 -10.88 -10.17
C LEU A 37 -3.13 -12.03 -9.50
N GLY A 38 -4.23 -11.75 -8.80
CA GLY A 38 -5.07 -12.77 -8.17
C GLY A 38 -4.40 -13.50 -6.99
N ARG A 39 -3.39 -12.89 -6.37
CA ARG A 39 -2.64 -13.48 -5.25
C ARG A 39 -2.33 -12.41 -4.20
N TRP A 40 -3.38 -11.79 -3.70
CA TRP A 40 -3.28 -10.65 -2.78
C TRP A 40 -2.39 -10.92 -1.56
N GLU A 41 -2.39 -12.13 -1.03
CA GLU A 41 -1.60 -12.47 0.17
C GLU A 41 -0.08 -12.45 -0.09
N GLN A 42 0.35 -12.61 -1.34
CA GLN A 42 1.76 -12.54 -1.72
C GLN A 42 2.12 -11.19 -2.33
N THR A 43 1.27 -10.67 -3.22
CA THR A 43 1.48 -9.40 -3.91
C THR A 43 0.23 -8.57 -3.78
N GLY A 44 0.28 -7.57 -2.93
CA GLY A 44 -0.90 -6.76 -2.65
C GLY A 44 -0.69 -5.76 -1.54
N LEU A 45 -1.72 -4.96 -1.33
CA LEU A 45 -1.82 -3.97 -0.24
C LEU A 45 -3.25 -3.87 0.25
N GLY A 46 -3.40 -3.52 1.54
CA GLY A 46 -4.60 -2.87 2.04
C GLY A 46 -4.35 -1.36 2.08
N ILE A 47 -5.30 -0.57 1.61
CA ILE A 47 -5.15 0.88 1.50
C ILE A 47 -6.36 1.57 2.09
N VAL A 48 -6.13 2.54 2.99
CA VAL A 48 -7.13 3.47 3.45
C VAL A 48 -6.69 4.88 3.07
N ILE A 49 -7.45 5.52 2.19
CA ILE A 49 -7.19 6.92 1.82
C ILE A 49 -7.85 7.80 2.89
N ARG A 50 -7.03 8.51 3.66
CA ARG A 50 -7.51 9.43 4.69
C ARG A 50 -7.97 10.75 4.10
N VAL A 51 -7.20 11.26 3.16
CA VAL A 51 -7.44 12.53 2.47
C VAL A 51 -6.67 12.53 1.16
N ASN A 52 -7.26 13.08 0.12
CA ASN A 52 -6.57 13.30 -1.15
C ASN A 52 -7.08 14.63 -1.75
N GLU A 53 -6.32 15.67 -1.51
CA GLU A 53 -6.59 17.02 -1.97
C GLU A 53 -5.63 17.40 -3.10
N PRO A 54 -5.86 18.48 -3.85
CA PRO A 54 -4.92 18.91 -4.90
C PRO A 54 -3.49 19.14 -4.40
N GLU A 55 -3.32 19.50 -3.13
CA GLU A 55 -2.02 19.86 -2.55
C GLU A 55 -1.34 18.70 -1.81
N TYR A 56 -2.11 17.72 -1.31
CA TYR A 56 -1.56 16.66 -0.47
C TYR A 56 -2.47 15.44 -0.40
N CYS A 57 -1.88 14.33 0.03
CA CYS A 57 -2.59 13.07 0.24
C CYS A 57 -2.02 12.36 1.47
N SER A 58 -2.89 11.65 2.19
CA SER A 58 -2.48 10.77 3.28
C SER A 58 -3.23 9.45 3.23
N LYS A 59 -2.48 8.36 3.43
CA LYS A 59 -3.02 6.99 3.42
C LYS A 59 -2.44 6.18 4.57
N TYR A 60 -3.20 5.16 4.99
CA TYR A 60 -2.61 4.01 5.67
C TYR A 60 -2.45 2.89 4.66
N LEU A 61 -1.28 2.27 4.65
CA LEU A 61 -0.98 1.09 3.86
C LEU A 61 -0.75 -0.07 4.83
N THR A 62 -1.35 -1.21 4.56
CA THR A 62 -1.11 -2.42 5.34
C THR A 62 -0.44 -3.48 4.51
N LEU A 63 0.49 -4.19 5.13
CA LEU A 63 1.12 -5.39 4.59
C LEU A 63 0.80 -6.56 5.49
N GLU A 64 0.30 -7.64 4.91
CA GLU A 64 0.24 -8.92 5.58
C GLU A 64 1.64 -9.56 5.65
N ALA A 65 1.81 -10.58 6.49
CA ALA A 65 3.08 -11.30 6.56
C ALA A 65 3.48 -11.86 5.20
N GLY A 66 4.65 -11.46 4.70
CA GLY A 66 5.17 -11.88 3.40
C GLY A 66 4.57 -11.18 2.18
N GLN A 67 3.67 -10.24 2.40
CA GLN A 67 3.04 -9.49 1.31
C GLN A 67 3.98 -8.41 0.77
N GLU A 68 4.00 -8.27 -0.55
CA GLU A 68 4.87 -7.33 -1.25
C GLU A 68 4.05 -6.34 -2.09
N CYS A 69 4.43 -5.06 -2.03
CA CYS A 69 4.03 -4.08 -3.03
C CYS A 69 5.05 -4.14 -4.17
N PRO A 70 4.60 -4.39 -5.42
CA PRO A 70 5.52 -4.63 -6.53
C PRO A 70 6.30 -3.39 -6.95
N LEU A 71 7.42 -3.61 -7.62
CA LEU A 71 8.33 -2.57 -8.09
C LEU A 71 7.60 -1.59 -9.01
N HIS A 72 7.64 -0.31 -8.64
CA HIS A 72 7.02 0.77 -9.40
C HIS A 72 7.70 2.10 -9.11
N SER A 73 7.33 3.11 -9.89
CA SER A 73 7.71 4.50 -9.67
C SER A 73 6.50 5.40 -9.91
N HIS A 74 6.60 6.65 -9.45
CA HIS A 74 5.61 7.69 -9.75
C HIS A 74 6.27 8.79 -10.57
N LYS A 75 5.58 9.28 -11.60
CA LYS A 75 6.12 10.38 -12.44
C LYS A 75 6.12 11.70 -11.70
N VAL A 76 5.08 11.97 -10.93
CA VAL A 76 4.82 13.29 -10.31
C VAL A 76 4.82 13.21 -8.79
N LYS A 77 4.21 12.16 -8.21
CA LYS A 77 4.02 12.05 -6.77
C LYS A 77 5.35 11.92 -6.02
N LYS A 78 5.50 12.77 -4.99
CA LYS A 78 6.52 12.65 -3.96
C LYS A 78 5.84 12.16 -2.71
N GLU A 79 6.39 11.14 -2.07
CA GLU A 79 5.77 10.51 -0.89
C GLU A 79 6.79 10.24 0.20
N THR A 80 6.30 10.24 1.45
CA THR A 80 7.08 9.86 2.62
C THR A 80 6.35 8.74 3.33
N PHE A 81 7.08 7.65 3.63
CA PHE A 81 6.59 6.53 4.41
C PHE A 81 7.04 6.65 5.85
N PHE A 82 6.10 6.57 6.78
CA PHE A 82 6.35 6.44 8.22
C PHE A 82 5.91 5.04 8.64
N VAL A 83 6.80 4.24 9.18
CA VAL A 83 6.42 2.92 9.70
C VAL A 83 5.79 3.10 11.07
N LEU A 84 4.55 2.65 11.22
CA LEU A 84 3.82 2.70 12.49
C LEU A 84 4.02 1.43 13.31
N THR A 85 4.00 0.27 12.66
CA THR A 85 4.25 -1.02 13.31
C THR A 85 4.84 -2.00 12.30
N GLY A 86 5.61 -2.96 12.79
CA GLY A 86 6.28 -3.95 11.98
C GLY A 86 7.59 -3.45 11.39
N ILE A 87 8.23 -4.30 10.62
CA ILE A 87 9.48 -4.00 9.92
C ILE A 87 9.19 -3.99 8.42
N VAL A 88 9.54 -2.91 7.75
CA VAL A 88 9.35 -2.75 6.31
C VAL A 88 10.70 -2.79 5.61
N GLU A 89 10.84 -3.73 4.67
CA GLU A 89 11.98 -3.79 3.78
C GLU A 89 11.64 -2.98 2.53
N LEU A 90 12.52 -2.04 2.15
CA LEU A 90 12.40 -1.28 0.93
C LEU A 90 13.56 -1.57 -0.01
N GLU A 91 13.29 -1.54 -1.30
CA GLU A 91 14.29 -1.51 -2.34
C GLU A 91 14.07 -0.22 -3.15
N LEU A 92 15.06 0.66 -3.16
CA LEU A 92 15.02 1.98 -3.81
C LEU A 92 16.11 2.02 -4.89
N ASP A 93 15.71 2.05 -6.16
CA ASP A 93 16.65 2.00 -7.29
C ASP A 93 17.71 0.88 -7.12
N GLY A 94 17.29 -0.29 -6.63
CA GLY A 94 18.12 -1.46 -6.40
C GLY A 94 18.86 -1.48 -5.05
N GLU A 95 18.78 -0.42 -4.24
CA GLU A 95 19.41 -0.38 -2.92
C GLU A 95 18.43 -0.78 -1.81
N ALA A 96 18.88 -1.68 -0.94
CA ALA A 96 18.07 -2.18 0.17
C ALA A 96 18.10 -1.21 1.36
N LEU A 97 16.92 -1.00 1.97
CA LEU A 97 16.74 -0.19 3.17
C LEU A 97 15.71 -0.87 4.07
N THR A 98 16.00 -0.92 5.37
CA THR A 98 15.07 -1.47 6.38
C THR A 98 14.53 -0.35 7.25
N LEU A 99 13.21 -0.26 7.37
CA LEU A 99 12.54 0.70 8.24
C LEU A 99 11.84 -0.03 9.39
N SER A 100 12.06 0.46 10.60
CA SER A 100 11.34 0.05 11.81
C SER A 100 10.45 1.20 12.31
N PRO A 101 9.54 0.94 13.28
CA PRO A 101 8.68 1.99 13.82
C PRO A 101 9.45 3.21 14.28
N GLY A 102 8.97 4.38 13.88
CA GLY A 102 9.62 5.67 14.14
C GLY A 102 10.60 6.13 13.06
N LEU A 103 10.95 5.27 12.11
CA LEU A 103 11.76 5.65 10.96
C LEU A 103 10.88 6.03 9.79
N SER A 104 11.42 6.86 8.91
CA SER A 104 10.74 7.32 7.70
C SER A 104 11.68 7.34 6.51
N CYS A 105 11.07 7.32 5.31
CA CYS A 105 11.80 7.43 4.05
C CYS A 105 10.99 8.27 3.08
N THR A 106 11.63 9.25 2.45
CA THR A 106 11.02 10.07 1.41
C THR A 106 11.43 9.56 0.04
N LEU A 107 10.44 9.29 -0.80
CA LEU A 107 10.61 8.81 -2.17
C LEU A 107 10.29 9.94 -3.14
N LYS A 108 11.30 10.36 -3.89
CA LYS A 108 11.16 11.40 -4.91
C LYS A 108 10.51 10.82 -6.18
N PRO A 109 9.87 11.67 -7.00
CA PRO A 109 9.39 11.23 -8.30
C PRO A 109 10.49 10.53 -9.12
N GLY A 110 10.13 9.44 -9.79
CA GLY A 110 11.04 8.67 -10.64
C GLY A 110 11.84 7.58 -9.93
N VAL A 111 11.84 7.53 -8.60
CA VAL A 111 12.54 6.47 -7.86
C VAL A 111 11.76 5.17 -7.97
N ASN A 112 12.42 4.13 -8.51
CA ASN A 112 11.84 2.79 -8.55
C ASN A 112 11.91 2.17 -7.16
N HIS A 113 10.78 1.69 -6.66
CA HIS A 113 10.69 1.13 -5.32
C HIS A 113 9.75 -0.06 -5.24
N LYS A 114 10.09 -1.00 -4.37
CA LYS A 114 9.21 -2.06 -3.89
C LYS A 114 9.40 -2.20 -2.39
N PHE A 115 8.40 -2.73 -1.72
CA PHE A 115 8.49 -2.92 -0.29
C PHE A 115 7.65 -4.11 0.16
N TRP A 116 8.07 -4.71 1.26
CA TRP A 116 7.41 -5.87 1.86
C TRP A 116 7.69 -5.91 3.36
N SER A 117 7.00 -6.80 4.03
CA SER A 117 7.25 -7.07 5.44
C SER A 117 7.12 -8.56 5.70
N ASP A 118 8.12 -9.17 6.32
CA ASP A 118 8.10 -10.61 6.60
C ASP A 118 6.99 -10.99 7.60
N ASP A 119 6.72 -10.11 8.58
CA ASP A 119 5.77 -10.37 9.65
C ASP A 119 4.50 -9.49 9.60
N GLY A 120 4.41 -8.63 8.60
CA GLY A 120 3.32 -7.65 8.47
C GLY A 120 3.66 -6.30 9.06
N ALA A 121 3.03 -5.25 8.51
CA ALA A 121 3.33 -3.87 8.89
C ALA A 121 2.16 -2.93 8.60
N ILE A 122 2.20 -1.76 9.24
CA ILE A 122 1.37 -0.61 8.93
C ILE A 122 2.28 0.56 8.61
N ILE A 123 2.01 1.20 7.47
CA ILE A 123 2.74 2.38 7.00
C ILE A 123 1.75 3.54 6.90
N GLU A 124 2.16 4.72 7.39
CA GLU A 124 1.48 5.97 7.05
C GLU A 124 2.21 6.60 5.88
N GLU A 125 1.50 6.81 4.78
CA GLU A 125 2.01 7.52 3.62
C GLU A 125 1.48 8.95 3.64
N VAL A 126 2.38 9.91 3.56
CA VAL A 126 2.07 11.32 3.33
C VAL A 126 2.68 11.71 1.99
N SER A 127 1.89 12.26 1.10
CA SER A 127 2.36 12.54 -0.26
C SER A 127 1.76 13.82 -0.83
N THR A 128 2.26 14.23 -1.97
CA THR A 128 1.55 15.14 -2.87
C THR A 128 0.30 14.43 -3.40
N HIS A 129 -0.54 15.15 -4.15
CA HIS A 129 -1.79 14.60 -4.70
C HIS A 129 -1.56 13.23 -5.35
N ASP A 130 -2.46 12.29 -5.05
CA ASP A 130 -2.46 10.96 -5.65
C ASP A 130 -3.38 10.96 -6.87
N GLU A 131 -2.83 10.67 -8.03
CA GLU A 131 -3.54 10.70 -9.29
C GLU A 131 -3.49 9.34 -9.99
N ASN A 132 -4.64 8.91 -10.51
CA ASN A 132 -4.73 7.69 -11.30
C ASN A 132 -3.80 7.78 -12.52
N GLY A 133 -3.08 6.70 -12.80
CA GLY A 133 -2.15 6.65 -13.92
C GLY A 133 -0.76 7.17 -13.64
N ASP A 134 -0.49 7.70 -12.44
CA ASP A 134 0.85 8.16 -12.04
C ASP A 134 1.77 7.02 -11.56
N SER A 135 1.26 5.81 -11.39
CA SER A 135 2.05 4.64 -11.01
C SER A 135 2.51 3.87 -12.25
N LEU A 136 3.82 3.69 -12.37
CA LEU A 136 4.47 2.97 -13.47
C LEU A 136 5.09 1.69 -12.93
N PHE A 137 4.49 0.54 -13.23
CA PHE A 137 4.94 -0.76 -12.75
C PHE A 137 5.95 -1.38 -13.69
N ALA A 138 7.03 -1.97 -13.12
CA ALA A 138 8.03 -2.71 -13.90
C ALA A 138 7.43 -3.94 -14.57
N ASN A 139 6.53 -4.64 -13.89
CA ASN A 139 5.74 -5.72 -14.47
C ASN A 139 4.53 -5.13 -15.20
N THR A 140 4.54 -5.19 -16.54
CA THR A 140 3.49 -4.61 -17.38
C THR A 140 2.16 -5.39 -17.35
N ALA A 141 2.12 -6.57 -16.75
CA ALA A 141 0.88 -7.32 -16.53
C ALA A 141 0.05 -6.77 -15.35
N ILE A 142 0.61 -5.87 -14.53
CA ILE A 142 -0.08 -5.30 -13.38
C ILE A 142 -1.17 -4.35 -13.82
N ILE A 143 -2.33 -4.48 -13.17
CA ILE A 143 -3.48 -3.58 -13.28
C ILE A 143 -3.67 -2.93 -11.90
N ARG A 144 -3.55 -1.60 -11.82
CA ARG A 144 -3.65 -0.87 -10.55
C ARG A 144 -5.04 -1.01 -9.92
N ASP A 145 -6.06 -0.91 -10.72
CA ASP A 145 -7.47 -1.00 -10.29
C ASP A 145 -8.13 -2.22 -10.93
N PRO A 146 -7.89 -3.42 -10.38
CA PRO A 146 -8.39 -4.65 -10.97
C PRO A 146 -9.91 -4.77 -10.86
N ILE A 147 -10.50 -5.50 -11.78
CA ILE A 147 -11.93 -5.80 -11.78
C ILE A 147 -12.20 -6.87 -10.72
N ILE A 148 -13.21 -6.61 -9.87
CA ILE A 148 -13.68 -7.58 -8.90
C ILE A 148 -14.66 -8.52 -9.61
N GLU A 149 -14.39 -9.81 -9.51
CA GLU A 149 -15.25 -10.85 -10.07
C GLU A 149 -16.38 -11.16 -9.09
N GLU A 150 -17.60 -11.31 -9.61
CA GLU A 150 -18.73 -11.78 -8.81
C GLU A 150 -18.59 -13.28 -8.53
N ASP A 151 -18.91 -13.71 -7.31
CA ASP A 151 -18.87 -15.12 -6.91
C ASP A 151 -20.19 -15.86 -7.22
#